data_93e51a90b4acb80ec33f5708b17a6a63
#
_entry.id   93e51a90b4acb80ec33f5708b17a6a63
#
_cell.length_a   1.000
_cell.length_b   1.000
_cell.length_c   1.000
_cell.angle_alpha   90.00
_cell.angle_beta   90.00
_cell.angle_gamma   90.00
#
_symmetry.space_group_name_H-M   'P 1'
#
loop_
_entity.id
_entity.type
_entity.pdbx_description
1 polymer ?
#
loop_
_entity_poly.entity_id
_entity_poly.type
_entity_poly.pdbx_seq_one_letter_code
_entity_poly.pdbx_strand_id
1 'polypeptide(L)'
;WCLGMAEGAMARTISELSKGNIQTLTTSPTKENEHAFFKYSSSENAYFICTPFFLLEERLKNSNLKQFNQGFDIIIEDTTFQMYSPNRSGQINHVKRLLNNDGIFIFTEKHSSEHDEYQKREIQKDYSFKQRYFSKDEINTKKEIVLNTMNLNEVSVDDMLSAIKQHFKYASIYWNSGNFYSIAASNSLKHISTFINLLPKAAIPMEYVYEKLPRNISW
;
A
#
# COMPACT_ATOMS: atom_id res chain seq x y z
N TRP A 1 3.44 -9.64 -3.35
CA TRP A 1 4.55 -8.71 -3.14
C TRP A 1 4.07 -7.51 -2.32
N CYS A 2 4.76 -7.25 -1.19
CA CYS A 2 4.55 -6.10 -0.33
C CYS A 2 5.66 -5.07 -0.62
N LEU A 3 5.28 -4.04 -1.37
CA LEU A 3 6.18 -3.05 -1.94
C LEU A 3 6.43 -1.94 -0.92
N GLY A 4 7.71 -1.72 -0.55
CA GLY A 4 8.10 -0.62 0.33
C GLY A 4 7.61 -0.70 1.78
N MET A 5 7.15 -1.86 2.23
CA MET A 5 6.48 -2.03 3.54
C MET A 5 7.47 -2.21 4.70
N ALA A 6 8.41 -1.28 4.84
CA ALA A 6 9.39 -1.25 5.93
C ALA A 6 9.98 -2.65 6.24
N GLU A 7 9.88 -3.12 7.49
CA GLU A 7 10.36 -4.43 7.93
C GLU A 7 9.42 -5.61 7.57
N GLY A 8 8.42 -5.38 6.73
CA GLY A 8 7.59 -6.44 6.16
C GLY A 8 6.66 -7.16 7.13
N ALA A 9 6.18 -6.48 8.18
CA ALA A 9 5.28 -7.08 9.17
C ALA A 9 4.03 -7.72 8.54
N MET A 10 3.39 -7.02 7.57
CA MET A 10 2.23 -7.55 6.86
C MET A 10 2.57 -8.82 6.07
N ALA A 11 3.67 -8.82 5.32
CA ALA A 11 4.10 -9.98 4.52
C ALA A 11 4.37 -11.21 5.40
N ARG A 12 5.09 -11.01 6.51
CA ARG A 12 5.35 -12.08 7.49
C ARG A 12 4.05 -12.62 8.07
N THR A 13 3.15 -11.73 8.50
CA THR A 13 1.85 -12.13 9.07
C THR A 13 0.99 -12.91 8.06
N ILE A 14 0.94 -12.48 6.78
CA ILE A 14 0.20 -13.21 5.73
C ILE A 14 0.78 -14.62 5.55
N SER A 15 2.10 -14.75 5.47
CA SER A 15 2.75 -16.04 5.32
C SER A 15 2.50 -16.95 6.53
N GLU A 16 2.64 -16.43 7.74
CA GLU A 16 2.42 -17.16 9.00
C GLU A 16 0.97 -17.63 9.17
N LEU A 17 -0.01 -16.71 8.99
CA LEU A 17 -1.43 -17.03 9.13
C LEU A 17 -1.91 -18.00 8.04
N SER A 18 -1.33 -17.97 6.85
CA SER A 18 -1.61 -18.95 5.80
C SER A 18 -0.92 -20.30 6.04
N LYS A 19 -0.16 -20.46 7.14
CA LYS A 19 0.67 -21.64 7.42
C LYS A 19 1.63 -21.98 6.25
N GLY A 20 2.20 -20.94 5.63
CA GLY A 20 3.11 -21.06 4.51
C GLY A 20 2.46 -21.36 3.14
N ASN A 21 1.12 -21.42 3.05
CA ASN A 21 0.44 -21.60 1.76
C ASN A 21 0.56 -20.36 0.86
N ILE A 22 0.83 -19.18 1.44
CA ILE A 22 1.09 -17.94 0.69
C ILE A 22 2.56 -17.60 0.84
N GLN A 23 3.26 -17.57 -0.28
CA GLN A 23 4.64 -17.06 -0.35
C GLN A 23 4.60 -15.56 -0.49
N THR A 24 5.36 -14.85 0.33
CA THR A 24 5.38 -13.40 0.34
C THR A 24 6.77 -12.85 0.09
N LEU A 25 6.85 -11.73 -0.62
CA LEU A 25 8.09 -11.00 -0.83
C LEU A 25 7.92 -9.55 -0.37
N THR A 26 8.80 -9.10 0.49
CA THR A 26 8.92 -7.68 0.87
C THR A 26 10.10 -7.04 0.17
N THR A 27 9.95 -5.80 -0.26
CA THR A 27 11.06 -4.96 -0.72
C THR A 27 11.14 -3.68 0.09
N SER A 28 12.33 -3.30 0.49
CA SER A 28 12.66 -2.00 1.07
C SER A 28 14.12 -1.67 0.78
N PRO A 29 14.47 -0.41 0.50
CA PRO A 29 15.87 -0.03 0.25
C PRO A 29 16.73 0.05 1.52
N THR A 30 16.13 -0.10 2.70
CA THR A 30 16.76 0.15 3.99
C THR A 30 17.26 -1.16 4.62
N LYS A 31 18.56 -1.25 4.91
CA LYS A 31 19.16 -2.44 5.53
C LYS A 31 18.65 -2.73 6.93
N GLU A 32 18.31 -1.70 7.67
CA GLU A 32 17.69 -1.83 9.00
C GLU A 32 16.37 -2.58 8.94
N ASN A 33 15.58 -2.34 7.88
CA ASN A 33 14.33 -3.06 7.61
C ASN A 33 14.59 -4.55 7.28
N GLU A 34 15.62 -4.84 6.49
CA GLU A 34 16.04 -6.22 6.21
C GLU A 34 16.44 -6.96 7.49
N HIS A 35 17.26 -6.32 8.33
CA HIS A 35 17.67 -6.89 9.61
C HIS A 35 16.49 -7.16 10.54
N ALA A 36 15.56 -6.20 10.66
CA ALA A 36 14.35 -6.35 11.44
C ALA A 36 13.43 -7.44 10.88
N PHE A 37 13.30 -7.54 9.56
CA PHE A 37 12.53 -8.59 8.90
C PHE A 37 13.00 -9.99 9.34
N PHE A 38 14.29 -10.29 9.18
CA PHE A 38 14.83 -11.60 9.53
C PHE A 38 14.82 -11.88 11.04
N LYS A 39 14.99 -10.85 11.87
CA LYS A 39 14.90 -10.97 13.33
C LYS A 39 13.52 -11.44 13.79
N TYR A 40 12.46 -11.00 13.12
CA TYR A 40 11.07 -11.26 13.53
C TYR A 40 10.32 -12.24 12.62
N SER A 41 10.96 -12.77 11.57
CA SER A 41 10.34 -13.75 10.68
C SER A 41 10.36 -15.13 11.31
N SER A 42 9.20 -15.78 11.37
CA SER A 42 9.05 -17.18 11.79
C SER A 42 8.66 -18.10 10.62
N SER A 43 8.34 -17.53 9.46
CA SER A 43 7.91 -18.27 8.27
C SER A 43 9.05 -18.40 7.25
N GLU A 44 9.31 -19.63 6.80
CA GLU A 44 10.26 -19.94 5.71
C GLU A 44 9.74 -19.46 4.33
N ASN A 45 8.45 -19.12 4.22
CA ASN A 45 7.80 -18.65 3.01
C ASN A 45 7.59 -17.12 2.96
N ALA A 46 8.21 -16.40 3.88
CA ALA A 46 8.31 -14.94 3.85
C ALA A 46 9.73 -14.54 3.45
N TYR A 47 9.85 -13.76 2.40
CA TYR A 47 11.13 -13.37 1.79
C TYR A 47 11.30 -11.86 1.80
N PHE A 48 12.57 -11.42 1.79
CA PHE A 48 12.93 -10.01 1.74
C PHE A 48 14.05 -9.78 0.72
N ILE A 49 13.94 -8.70 -0.05
CA ILE A 49 15.03 -8.20 -0.87
C ILE A 49 15.28 -6.73 -0.52
N CYS A 50 16.48 -6.42 -0.04
CA CYS A 50 16.92 -5.05 0.23
C CYS A 50 17.14 -4.31 -1.10
N THR A 51 16.07 -3.70 -1.61
CA THR A 51 16.09 -2.97 -2.88
C THR A 51 14.91 -2.00 -2.97
N PRO A 52 15.05 -0.86 -3.65
CA PRO A 52 13.89 -0.08 -4.06
C PRO A 52 13.05 -0.84 -5.07
N PHE A 53 11.73 -0.57 -5.09
CA PHE A 53 10.78 -1.33 -5.89
C PHE A 53 11.10 -1.35 -7.40
N PHE A 54 11.63 -0.26 -7.92
CA PHE A 54 11.93 -0.12 -9.36
C PHE A 54 13.16 -0.94 -9.83
N LEU A 55 13.92 -1.53 -8.92
CA LEU A 55 15.03 -2.44 -9.23
C LEU A 55 14.67 -3.92 -8.97
N LEU A 56 13.46 -4.22 -8.51
CA LEU A 56 13.09 -5.59 -8.11
C LEU A 56 13.21 -6.58 -9.26
N GLU A 57 12.76 -6.23 -10.46
CA GLU A 57 12.80 -7.13 -11.62
C GLU A 57 14.22 -7.60 -11.94
N GLU A 58 15.20 -6.70 -11.88
CA GLU A 58 16.61 -7.02 -12.07
C GLU A 58 17.15 -7.90 -10.93
N ARG A 59 16.78 -7.57 -9.68
CA ARG A 59 17.22 -8.34 -8.52
C ARG A 59 16.66 -9.75 -8.51
N LEU A 60 15.41 -9.95 -8.91
CA LEU A 60 14.81 -11.29 -9.02
C LEU A 60 15.55 -12.16 -10.04
N LYS A 61 15.88 -11.61 -11.21
CA LYS A 61 16.64 -12.35 -12.25
C LYS A 61 17.96 -12.90 -11.72
N ASN A 62 18.61 -12.16 -10.83
CA ASN A 62 19.91 -12.50 -10.24
C ASN A 62 19.81 -13.22 -8.89
N SER A 63 18.60 -13.51 -8.40
CA SER A 63 18.36 -14.17 -7.12
C SER A 63 18.06 -15.66 -7.26
N ASN A 64 18.09 -16.38 -6.14
CA ASN A 64 17.63 -17.77 -6.05
C ASN A 64 16.12 -17.90 -5.85
N LEU A 65 15.38 -16.77 -5.82
CA LEU A 65 13.93 -16.74 -5.57
C LEU A 65 13.12 -16.97 -6.86
N LYS A 66 13.40 -18.10 -7.53
CA LYS A 66 12.84 -18.44 -8.85
C LYS A 66 11.31 -18.54 -8.86
N GLN A 67 10.68 -18.83 -7.72
CA GLN A 67 9.22 -18.89 -7.57
C GLN A 67 8.53 -17.55 -7.87
N PHE A 68 9.21 -16.42 -7.74
CA PHE A 68 8.66 -15.10 -8.04
C PHE A 68 8.92 -14.62 -9.47
N ASN A 69 9.64 -15.41 -10.29
CA ASN A 69 9.91 -15.04 -11.69
C ASN A 69 8.66 -15.09 -12.58
N GLN A 70 7.61 -15.79 -12.15
CA GLN A 70 6.34 -15.87 -12.87
C GLN A 70 5.38 -14.71 -12.54
N GLY A 71 5.78 -13.80 -11.67
CA GLY A 71 4.97 -12.69 -11.22
C GLY A 71 4.25 -12.96 -9.90
N PHE A 72 3.37 -12.02 -9.54
CA PHE A 72 2.63 -12.02 -8.27
C PHE A 72 1.13 -12.01 -8.52
N ASP A 73 0.38 -12.76 -7.73
CA ASP A 73 -1.09 -12.74 -7.76
C ASP A 73 -1.65 -11.50 -7.06
N ILE A 74 -0.94 -11.00 -6.05
CA ILE A 74 -1.28 -9.77 -5.32
C ILE A 74 -0.03 -8.92 -5.14
N ILE A 75 -0.15 -7.64 -5.48
CA ILE A 75 0.84 -6.61 -5.15
C ILE A 75 0.18 -5.61 -4.20
N ILE A 76 0.87 -5.29 -3.11
CA ILE A 76 0.41 -4.29 -2.13
C ILE A 76 1.44 -3.16 -2.10
N GLU A 77 1.01 -1.99 -2.44
CA GLU A 77 1.71 -0.72 -2.27
C GLU A 77 1.11 0.01 -1.06
N ASP A 78 1.94 0.42 -0.12
CA ASP A 78 1.52 1.18 1.05
C ASP A 78 2.43 2.40 1.21
N THR A 79 1.93 3.55 0.79
CA THR A 79 2.56 4.88 0.89
C THR A 79 3.94 5.01 0.23
N THR A 80 4.35 4.01 -0.56
CA THR A 80 5.68 3.98 -1.16
C THR A 80 5.80 4.89 -2.37
N PHE A 81 4.80 4.93 -3.23
CA PHE A 81 4.82 5.78 -4.42
C PHE A 81 4.98 7.26 -4.07
N GLN A 82 4.34 7.70 -2.99
CA GLN A 82 4.44 9.06 -2.46
C GLN A 82 5.86 9.45 -2.04
N MET A 83 6.70 8.49 -1.69
CA MET A 83 8.09 8.77 -1.29
C MET A 83 9.00 9.10 -2.47
N TYR A 84 8.55 8.84 -3.71
CA TYR A 84 9.40 8.98 -4.90
C TYR A 84 8.91 10.03 -5.89
N SER A 85 7.61 10.04 -6.27
CA SER A 85 7.11 10.89 -7.35
C SER A 85 5.58 10.98 -7.32
N PRO A 86 4.99 12.08 -7.85
CA PRO A 86 3.55 12.16 -8.08
C PRO A 86 3.10 11.41 -9.35
N ASN A 87 4.00 10.88 -10.18
CA ASN A 87 3.67 10.18 -11.43
C ASN A 87 3.12 8.77 -11.18
N ARG A 88 1.87 8.66 -10.73
CA ARG A 88 1.22 7.38 -10.40
C ARG A 88 1.11 6.45 -11.60
N SER A 89 0.73 6.98 -12.77
CA SER A 89 0.62 6.15 -13.98
C SER A 89 1.95 5.49 -14.35
N GLY A 90 3.06 6.25 -14.29
CA GLY A 90 4.39 5.70 -14.56
C GLY A 90 4.81 4.63 -13.54
N GLN A 91 4.54 4.86 -12.25
CA GLN A 91 4.84 3.91 -11.18
C GLN A 91 4.00 2.63 -11.30
N ILE A 92 2.70 2.76 -11.56
CA ILE A 92 1.79 1.62 -11.78
C ILE A 92 2.25 0.81 -13.00
N ASN A 93 2.55 1.48 -14.12
CA ASN A 93 3.02 0.82 -15.33
C ASN A 93 4.30 0.01 -15.09
N HIS A 94 5.22 0.55 -14.29
CA HIS A 94 6.46 -0.14 -13.94
C HIS A 94 6.20 -1.40 -13.11
N VAL A 95 5.44 -1.27 -12.03
CA VAL A 95 5.21 -2.36 -11.06
C VAL A 95 4.28 -3.44 -11.61
N LYS A 96 3.27 -3.04 -12.40
CA LYS A 96 2.28 -3.96 -13.00
C LYS A 96 2.90 -5.04 -13.87
N ARG A 97 4.10 -4.85 -14.41
CA ARG A 97 4.81 -5.88 -15.22
C ARG A 97 5.07 -7.16 -14.43
N LEU A 98 5.12 -7.05 -13.10
CA LEU A 98 5.31 -8.18 -12.20
C LEU A 98 3.99 -8.73 -11.64
N LEU A 99 2.85 -8.12 -11.98
CA LEU A 99 1.52 -8.60 -11.59
C LEU A 99 0.98 -9.58 -12.64
N ASN A 100 0.45 -10.72 -12.21
CA ASN A 100 -0.24 -11.66 -13.09
C ASN A 100 -1.48 -10.99 -13.73
N ASN A 101 -1.89 -11.45 -14.91
CA ASN A 101 -2.93 -10.80 -15.71
C ASN A 101 -4.24 -10.55 -14.95
N ASP A 102 -4.67 -11.50 -14.12
CA ASP A 102 -5.87 -11.43 -13.29
C ASP A 102 -5.56 -11.06 -11.83
N GLY A 103 -4.32 -10.70 -11.55
CA GLY A 103 -3.86 -10.33 -10.21
C GLY A 103 -4.54 -9.07 -9.68
N ILE A 104 -4.43 -8.85 -8.38
CA ILE A 104 -4.96 -7.67 -7.70
C ILE A 104 -3.82 -6.77 -7.28
N PHE A 105 -3.88 -5.49 -7.66
CA PHE A 105 -3.01 -4.46 -7.14
C PHE A 105 -3.77 -3.64 -6.09
N ILE A 106 -3.21 -3.58 -4.89
CA ILE A 106 -3.75 -2.83 -3.76
C ILE A 106 -2.87 -1.60 -3.53
N PHE A 107 -3.50 -0.45 -3.48
CA PHE A 107 -2.86 0.84 -3.20
C PHE A 107 -3.38 1.37 -1.88
N THR A 108 -2.50 1.78 -1.00
CA THR A 108 -2.85 2.51 0.21
C THR A 108 -2.01 3.78 0.27
N GLU A 109 -2.64 4.92 0.02
CA GLU A 109 -1.95 6.20 -0.03
C GLU A 109 -2.73 7.30 0.69
N LYS A 110 -2.01 8.33 1.06
CA LYS A 110 -2.55 9.59 1.51
C LYS A 110 -2.81 10.47 0.28
N HIS A 111 -4.01 11.04 0.19
CA HIS A 111 -4.42 11.83 -0.96
C HIS A 111 -4.67 13.27 -0.59
N SER A 112 -4.32 14.17 -1.52
CA SER A 112 -4.70 15.58 -1.43
C SER A 112 -6.19 15.76 -1.66
N SER A 113 -6.76 16.77 -1.05
CA SER A 113 -8.13 17.25 -1.25
C SER A 113 -8.17 18.77 -1.13
N GLU A 114 -9.34 19.39 -1.21
CA GLU A 114 -9.47 20.80 -0.96
C GLU A 114 -8.88 21.18 0.42
N HIS A 115 -8.23 22.34 0.49
CA HIS A 115 -7.38 22.71 1.62
C HIS A 115 -8.10 22.61 2.97
N ASP A 116 -9.29 23.16 3.09
CA ASP A 116 -10.01 23.21 4.36
C ASP A 116 -10.43 21.81 4.83
N GLU A 117 -10.89 20.95 3.93
CA GLU A 117 -11.28 19.59 4.25
C GLU A 117 -10.04 18.75 4.60
N TYR A 118 -8.95 18.91 3.85
CA TYR A 118 -7.69 18.24 4.14
C TYR A 118 -7.19 18.58 5.55
N GLN A 119 -7.12 19.88 5.88
CA GLN A 119 -6.65 20.35 7.19
C GLN A 119 -7.55 19.87 8.32
N LYS A 120 -8.85 19.90 8.13
CA LYS A 120 -9.82 19.41 9.11
C LYS A 120 -9.58 17.93 9.47
N ARG A 121 -9.35 17.09 8.47
CA ARG A 121 -9.05 15.67 8.66
C ARG A 121 -7.69 15.44 9.35
N GLU A 122 -6.67 16.23 8.99
CA GLU A 122 -5.36 16.16 9.64
C GLU A 122 -5.45 16.59 11.12
N ILE A 123 -6.15 17.68 11.42
CA ILE A 123 -6.38 18.18 12.78
C ILE A 123 -7.11 17.12 13.61
N GLN A 124 -8.19 16.55 13.08
CA GLN A 124 -8.95 15.50 13.77
C GLN A 124 -8.05 14.29 14.08
N LYS A 125 -7.29 13.81 13.11
CA LYS A 125 -6.36 12.70 13.28
C LYS A 125 -5.31 12.98 14.36
N ASP A 126 -4.72 14.17 14.36
CA ASP A 126 -3.63 14.51 15.27
C ASP A 126 -4.15 14.76 16.69
N TYR A 127 -5.19 15.57 16.86
CA TYR A 127 -5.68 15.97 18.17
C TYR A 127 -6.68 14.99 18.80
N SER A 128 -7.54 14.34 17.99
CA SER A 128 -8.57 13.46 18.54
C SER A 128 -8.09 12.01 18.66
N PHE A 129 -7.09 11.58 17.87
CA PHE A 129 -6.59 10.22 17.87
C PHE A 129 -5.15 10.11 18.35
N LYS A 130 -4.17 10.70 17.65
CA LYS A 130 -2.74 10.49 17.95
C LYS A 130 -2.34 10.98 19.33
N GLN A 131 -2.88 12.11 19.79
CA GLN A 131 -2.55 12.65 21.12
C GLN A 131 -2.98 11.76 22.29
N ARG A 132 -3.76 10.71 22.03
CA ARG A 132 -4.07 9.68 23.06
C ARG A 132 -2.87 8.77 23.34
N TYR A 133 -1.92 8.68 22.40
CA TYR A 133 -0.82 7.71 22.41
C TYR A 133 0.56 8.36 22.29
N PHE A 134 0.65 9.56 21.75
CA PHE A 134 1.89 10.27 21.44
C PHE A 134 1.84 11.71 21.94
N SER A 135 2.98 12.23 22.37
CA SER A 135 3.14 13.64 22.70
C SER A 135 3.04 14.53 21.44
N LYS A 136 2.83 15.81 21.65
CA LYS A 136 2.83 16.81 20.57
C LYS A 136 4.17 16.83 19.82
N ASP A 137 5.28 16.70 20.55
CA ASP A 137 6.62 16.76 19.98
C ASP A 137 6.90 15.54 19.09
N GLU A 138 6.48 14.33 19.49
CA GLU A 138 6.60 13.14 18.66
C GLU A 138 5.75 13.25 17.39
N ILE A 139 4.53 13.79 17.48
CA ILE A 139 3.65 14.05 16.33
C ILE A 139 4.30 15.04 15.37
N ASN A 140 4.85 16.14 15.88
CA ASN A 140 5.49 17.17 15.07
C ASN A 140 6.79 16.65 14.42
N THR A 141 7.63 15.95 15.17
CA THR A 141 8.86 15.33 14.64
C THR A 141 8.54 14.39 13.48
N LYS A 142 7.51 13.55 13.62
CA LYS A 142 7.07 12.68 12.52
C LYS A 142 6.57 13.45 11.30
N LYS A 143 5.87 14.57 11.51
CA LYS A 143 5.45 15.46 10.40
C LYS A 143 6.64 15.99 9.63
N GLU A 144 7.65 16.48 10.31
CA GLU A 144 8.83 17.07 9.69
C GLU A 144 9.66 16.04 8.91
N ILE A 145 9.89 14.86 9.49
CA ILE A 145 10.79 13.86 8.94
C ILE A 145 10.13 13.06 7.78
N VAL A 146 8.85 12.67 7.95
CA VAL A 146 8.20 11.73 7.03
C VAL A 146 7.12 12.41 6.20
N LEU A 147 6.18 13.11 6.85
CA LEU A 147 4.98 13.58 6.17
C LEU A 147 5.27 14.71 5.18
N ASN A 148 6.28 15.55 5.42
CA ASN A 148 6.63 16.60 4.47
C ASN A 148 7.09 16.02 3.13
N THR A 149 7.90 14.94 3.14
CA THR A 149 8.31 14.25 1.91
C THR A 149 7.11 13.60 1.20
N MET A 150 6.23 12.95 1.95
CA MET A 150 5.02 12.36 1.39
C MET A 150 4.10 13.41 0.77
N ASN A 151 3.86 14.51 1.48
CA ASN A 151 2.95 15.58 1.06
C ASN A 151 3.39 16.26 -0.25
N LEU A 152 4.69 16.32 -0.53
CA LEU A 152 5.21 16.88 -1.80
C LEU A 152 4.76 16.09 -3.04
N ASN A 153 4.50 14.80 -2.86
CA ASN A 153 4.14 13.88 -3.94
C ASN A 153 2.69 13.36 -3.81
N GLU A 154 1.88 13.96 -2.95
CA GLU A 154 0.47 13.63 -2.88
C GLU A 154 -0.24 13.95 -4.20
N VAL A 155 -1.18 13.08 -4.56
CA VAL A 155 -2.10 13.30 -5.66
C VAL A 155 -3.53 13.22 -5.13
N SER A 156 -4.48 13.81 -5.84
CA SER A 156 -5.90 13.65 -5.48
C SER A 156 -6.37 12.21 -5.69
N VAL A 157 -7.48 11.84 -5.05
CA VAL A 157 -8.13 10.53 -5.32
C VAL A 157 -8.50 10.41 -6.80
N ASP A 158 -8.96 11.49 -7.44
CA ASP A 158 -9.35 11.49 -8.85
C ASP A 158 -8.14 11.30 -9.78
N ASP A 159 -6.99 11.91 -9.48
CA ASP A 159 -5.75 11.69 -10.23
C ASP A 159 -5.27 10.25 -10.08
N MET A 160 -5.34 9.69 -8.86
CA MET A 160 -5.01 8.28 -8.62
C MET A 160 -5.94 7.34 -9.40
N LEU A 161 -7.25 7.57 -9.35
CA LEU A 161 -8.23 6.79 -10.12
C LEU A 161 -8.01 6.93 -11.63
N SER A 162 -7.66 8.12 -12.10
CA SER A 162 -7.32 8.37 -13.50
C SER A 162 -6.07 7.60 -13.94
N ALA A 163 -5.07 7.53 -13.07
CA ALA A 163 -3.88 6.71 -13.31
C ALA A 163 -4.20 5.22 -13.32
N ILE A 164 -5.00 4.73 -12.37
CA ILE A 164 -5.42 3.31 -12.29
C ILE A 164 -6.22 2.91 -13.54
N LYS A 165 -7.14 3.75 -14.01
CA LYS A 165 -7.95 3.52 -15.22
C LYS A 165 -7.12 3.22 -16.47
N GLN A 166 -5.94 3.81 -16.60
CA GLN A 166 -5.05 3.56 -17.74
C GLN A 166 -4.48 2.14 -17.75
N HIS A 167 -4.52 1.44 -16.62
CA HIS A 167 -3.83 0.17 -16.43
C HIS A 167 -4.76 -0.99 -16.06
N PHE A 168 -5.94 -0.71 -15.49
CA PHE A 168 -6.88 -1.73 -15.00
C PHE A 168 -8.31 -1.46 -15.46
N LYS A 169 -9.05 -2.55 -15.65
CA LYS A 169 -10.47 -2.50 -16.07
C LYS A 169 -11.42 -2.23 -14.92
N TYR A 170 -11.07 -2.66 -13.72
CA TYR A 170 -11.93 -2.60 -12.55
C TYR A 170 -11.15 -2.09 -11.35
N ALA A 171 -11.79 -1.26 -10.54
CA ALA A 171 -11.26 -0.81 -9.27
C ALA A 171 -12.37 -0.63 -8.23
N SER A 172 -12.01 -0.67 -6.95
CA SER A 172 -12.89 -0.36 -5.85
C SER A 172 -12.12 0.33 -4.74
N ILE A 173 -12.65 1.43 -4.22
CA ILE A 173 -12.20 2.00 -2.95
C ILE A 173 -12.89 1.19 -1.86
N TYR A 174 -12.10 0.55 -1.00
CA TYR A 174 -12.66 -0.34 0.01
C TYR A 174 -12.35 0.08 1.46
N TRP A 175 -11.45 1.03 1.64
CA TRP A 175 -11.09 1.56 2.94
C TRP A 175 -10.77 3.04 2.86
N ASN A 176 -11.15 3.81 3.90
CA ASN A 176 -10.80 5.21 4.08
C ASN A 176 -10.63 5.53 5.56
N SER A 177 -9.62 6.30 5.90
CA SER A 177 -9.45 6.91 7.21
C SER A 177 -8.73 8.25 7.06
N GLY A 178 -9.43 9.34 7.38
CA GLY A 178 -8.91 10.68 7.16
C GLY A 178 -8.61 10.92 5.68
N ASN A 179 -7.37 11.32 5.38
CA ASN A 179 -6.90 11.53 4.01
C ASN A 179 -6.30 10.26 3.36
N PHE A 180 -6.29 9.12 4.07
CA PHE A 180 -5.82 7.84 3.53
C PHE A 180 -6.95 7.05 2.91
N TYR A 181 -6.66 6.45 1.75
CA TYR A 181 -7.57 5.58 1.02
C TYR A 181 -6.86 4.29 0.62
N SER A 182 -7.60 3.18 0.64
CA SER A 182 -7.14 1.94 0.02
C SER A 182 -8.02 1.59 -1.17
N ILE A 183 -7.36 1.35 -2.30
CA ILE A 183 -7.99 1.05 -3.59
C ILE A 183 -7.45 -0.30 -4.05
N ALA A 184 -8.34 -1.21 -4.45
CA ALA A 184 -7.99 -2.44 -5.13
C ALA A 184 -8.30 -2.32 -6.61
N ALA A 185 -7.40 -2.78 -7.48
CA ALA A 185 -7.59 -2.77 -8.93
C ALA A 185 -7.18 -4.10 -9.57
N SER A 186 -7.87 -4.52 -10.62
CA SER A 186 -7.61 -5.75 -11.37
C SER A 186 -8.21 -5.68 -12.79
N ASN A 187 -7.75 -6.57 -13.66
CA ASN A 187 -8.42 -6.84 -14.94
C ASN A 187 -9.52 -7.91 -14.83
N SER A 188 -9.67 -8.55 -13.67
CA SER A 188 -10.68 -9.56 -13.38
C SER A 188 -11.75 -9.02 -12.44
N LEU A 189 -12.97 -8.83 -12.98
CA LEU A 189 -14.14 -8.46 -12.17
C LEU A 189 -14.42 -9.50 -11.07
N LYS A 190 -14.24 -10.77 -11.38
CA LYS A 190 -14.41 -11.87 -10.44
C LYS A 190 -13.46 -11.71 -9.24
N HIS A 191 -12.19 -11.42 -9.48
CA HIS A 191 -11.19 -11.32 -8.39
C HIS A 191 -11.44 -10.07 -7.53
N ILE A 192 -11.76 -8.92 -8.14
CA ILE A 192 -12.15 -7.72 -7.38
C ILE A 192 -13.39 -7.99 -6.53
N SER A 193 -14.43 -8.57 -7.12
CA SER A 193 -15.69 -8.86 -6.39
C SER A 193 -15.45 -9.85 -5.25
N THR A 194 -14.64 -10.90 -5.48
CA THR A 194 -14.27 -11.86 -4.45
C THR A 194 -13.50 -11.19 -3.33
N PHE A 195 -12.49 -10.39 -3.67
CA PHE A 195 -11.68 -9.66 -2.68
C PHE A 195 -12.57 -8.77 -1.80
N ILE A 196 -13.40 -7.92 -2.40
CA ILE A 196 -14.29 -7.00 -1.67
C ILE A 196 -15.28 -7.74 -0.78
N ASN A 197 -15.87 -8.84 -1.26
CA ASN A 197 -16.86 -9.61 -0.50
C ASN A 197 -16.25 -10.40 0.68
N LEU A 198 -14.95 -10.68 0.65
CA LEU A 198 -14.23 -11.35 1.73
C LEU A 198 -13.70 -10.38 2.81
N LEU A 199 -13.72 -9.08 2.54
CA LEU A 199 -13.26 -8.11 3.53
C LEU A 199 -14.17 -8.07 4.75
N PRO A 200 -13.62 -8.13 5.96
CA PRO A 200 -14.39 -7.89 7.17
C PRO A 200 -14.82 -6.42 7.23
N LYS A 201 -15.80 -6.13 8.10
CA LYS A 201 -16.15 -4.74 8.40
C LYS A 201 -14.91 -4.01 8.92
N ALA A 202 -14.63 -2.82 8.38
CA ALA A 202 -13.49 -2.00 8.80
C ALA A 202 -13.57 -1.68 10.30
N ALA A 203 -12.47 -1.96 11.01
CA ALA A 203 -12.33 -1.67 12.44
C ALA A 203 -11.86 -0.22 12.67
N ILE A 204 -12.58 0.75 12.07
CA ILE A 204 -12.28 2.17 12.16
C ILE A 204 -13.47 2.88 12.78
N PRO A 205 -13.26 3.78 13.76
CA PRO A 205 -14.32 4.63 14.25
C PRO A 205 -14.96 5.44 13.12
N MET A 206 -16.28 5.48 13.08
CA MET A 206 -17.03 6.07 11.96
C MET A 206 -16.72 7.55 11.72
N GLU A 207 -16.32 8.28 12.76
CA GLU A 207 -15.93 9.68 12.68
C GLU A 207 -14.67 9.95 11.84
N TYR A 208 -13.89 8.91 11.51
CA TYR A 208 -12.71 9.00 10.64
C TYR A 208 -12.96 8.50 9.21
N VAL A 209 -14.18 8.02 8.93
CA VAL A 209 -14.58 7.51 7.61
C VAL A 209 -15.35 8.60 6.86
N TYR A 210 -14.84 9.03 5.73
CA TYR A 210 -15.39 10.15 4.96
C TYR A 210 -16.07 9.71 3.67
N GLU A 211 -16.15 8.39 3.43
CA GLU A 211 -16.82 7.82 2.26
C GLU A 211 -17.74 6.64 2.63
N LYS A 212 -18.77 6.44 1.80
CA LYS A 212 -19.56 5.21 1.85
C LYS A 212 -18.80 4.10 1.12
N LEU A 213 -18.38 3.09 1.88
CA LEU A 213 -17.53 2.00 1.39
C LEU A 213 -18.29 0.65 1.39
N PRO A 214 -17.93 -0.27 0.49
CA PRO A 214 -17.03 -0.09 -0.65
C PRO A 214 -17.65 0.77 -1.76
N ARG A 215 -16.83 1.51 -2.51
CA ARG A 215 -17.23 2.26 -3.69
C ARG A 215 -16.59 1.65 -4.94
N ASN A 216 -17.39 0.94 -5.73
CA ASN A 216 -16.94 0.42 -7.02
C ASN A 216 -16.80 1.56 -8.03
N ILE A 217 -15.72 1.56 -8.76
CA ILE A 217 -15.40 2.57 -9.75
C ILE A 217 -15.80 2.05 -11.12
N SER A 218 -16.65 2.80 -11.77
CA SER A 218 -17.05 2.57 -13.18
C SER A 218 -16.32 3.58 -14.06
N TRP A 219 -15.63 3.10 -15.08
CA TRP A 219 -14.97 3.94 -16.09
C TRP A 219 -15.67 3.89 -17.43
#